data_6dc78b5fb8caf251e79fc4e50c28a774
#
_entry.id   6dc78b5fb8caf251e79fc4e50c28a774
#
_cell.length_a   1.000
_cell.length_b   1.000
_cell.length_c   1.000
_cell.angle_alpha   90.00
_cell.angle_beta   90.00
_cell.angle_gamma   90.00
#
_symmetry.space_group_name_H-M   'P 1'
#
loop_
_entity.id
_entity.type
_entity.pdbx_description
1 polymer ?
#
loop_
_entity_poly.entity_id
_entity_poly.type
_entity_poly.pdbx_seq_one_letter_code
_entity_poly.pdbx_strand_id
1 'polypeptide(L)'
;MNNRAGCLVTNLSGEMAYQSFRPNPLPPEPPIEMSNELIAKLIDANRRLATLDGLSSRIPNMDLFVSMYVRKEALLSSQIEGTQCTLDDILNPFAEENTNLNVSDVVNYIRAEEYAINRLQTLPLCNRLIKETHAVLMEGVRGQEKNPGEFRYSQNWIGGQGSTLRNARYIPPNPEDMVDAMSDLEKYMNGEDSLDPLIQAALIHYQFETTHPFLDGNGRVGRLLITLFLMEKKILSAPSLYISYFLKMNRVEYYDRMTQVRKTGDYEQWVLFFLQALSDSAEDAIQTIDRLTEIHNRNVQKFNSMTKRQQTNAINFLIYLEK
;
A
#
# COMPACT_ATOMS: atom_id res chain seq x y z
N MET A 1 -10.49 -15.13 22.76
CA MET A 1 -9.56 -14.05 23.09
C MET A 1 -10.36 -12.77 23.08
N ASN A 2 -10.19 -11.92 24.05
CA ASN A 2 -10.70 -10.56 24.07
C ASN A 2 -9.54 -9.68 24.52
N ASN A 3 -9.11 -8.79 23.66
CA ASN A 3 -8.02 -7.84 23.93
C ASN A 3 -8.31 -6.52 23.23
N ARG A 4 -7.43 -5.52 23.33
CA ARG A 4 -7.67 -4.20 22.74
C ARG A 4 -7.77 -4.20 21.21
N ALA A 5 -7.31 -5.25 20.51
CA ALA A 5 -7.44 -5.37 19.06
C ALA A 5 -8.80 -5.93 18.63
N GLY A 6 -9.49 -6.68 19.48
CA GLY A 6 -10.77 -7.29 19.17
C GLY A 6 -11.03 -8.59 19.90
N CYS A 7 -12.03 -9.31 19.44
CA CYS A 7 -12.44 -10.58 20.04
C CYS A 7 -12.81 -11.62 18.97
N LEU A 8 -12.82 -12.91 19.38
CA LEU A 8 -13.39 -13.97 18.57
C LEU A 8 -14.89 -14.07 18.78
N VAL A 9 -15.62 -14.13 17.68
CA VAL A 9 -17.07 -14.29 17.64
C VAL A 9 -17.41 -15.65 17.05
N THR A 10 -18.27 -16.41 17.72
CA THR A 10 -18.77 -17.68 17.19
C THR A 10 -19.94 -17.43 16.26
N ASN A 11 -19.82 -17.89 15.03
CA ASN A 11 -20.85 -17.79 14.01
C ASN A 11 -21.44 -19.18 13.75
N LEU A 12 -22.73 -19.21 13.48
CA LEU A 12 -23.50 -20.42 13.25
C LEU A 12 -23.51 -21.38 14.47
N SER A 13 -24.09 -22.54 14.32
CA SER A 13 -24.22 -23.53 15.39
C SER A 13 -23.96 -24.97 14.87
N GLY A 14 -23.75 -25.91 15.79
CA GLY A 14 -23.49 -27.30 15.46
C GLY A 14 -22.20 -27.50 14.65
N GLU A 15 -22.25 -28.40 13.69
CA GLU A 15 -21.09 -28.75 12.86
C GLU A 15 -20.62 -27.61 11.91
N MET A 16 -21.49 -26.62 11.69
CA MET A 16 -21.18 -25.46 10.85
C MET A 16 -20.58 -24.28 11.62
N ALA A 17 -20.46 -24.41 12.94
CA ALA A 17 -19.91 -23.35 13.79
C ALA A 17 -18.44 -23.06 13.43
N TYR A 18 -18.11 -21.77 13.35
CA TYR A 18 -16.73 -21.30 13.18
C TYR A 18 -16.52 -20.00 13.98
N GLN A 19 -15.26 -19.63 14.21
CA GLN A 19 -14.93 -18.39 14.89
C GLN A 19 -14.28 -17.41 13.90
N SER A 20 -14.86 -16.21 13.83
CA SER A 20 -14.28 -15.07 13.12
C SER A 20 -13.71 -14.04 14.11
N PHE A 21 -12.75 -13.25 13.67
CA PHE A 21 -12.21 -12.17 14.49
C PHE A 21 -13.00 -10.88 14.23
N ARG A 22 -13.57 -10.29 15.27
CA ARG A 22 -14.19 -8.98 15.23
C ARG A 22 -13.22 -7.94 15.79
N PRO A 23 -12.68 -7.02 14.95
CA PRO A 23 -11.79 -5.97 15.44
C PRO A 23 -12.56 -4.93 16.26
N ASN A 24 -11.87 -4.32 17.22
CA ASN A 24 -12.36 -3.14 17.90
C ASN A 24 -12.15 -1.90 17.02
N PRO A 25 -12.93 -0.82 17.19
CA PRO A 25 -12.69 0.45 16.53
C PRO A 25 -11.30 1.03 16.86
N LEU A 26 -10.77 1.88 15.97
CA LEU A 26 -9.59 2.70 16.21
C LEU A 26 -10.00 4.07 16.78
N PRO A 27 -9.11 4.75 17.55
CA PRO A 27 -7.79 4.28 18.01
C PRO A 27 -7.90 3.15 19.05
N PRO A 28 -6.84 2.36 19.26
CA PRO A 28 -6.90 1.27 20.24
C PRO A 28 -7.03 1.78 21.67
N GLU A 29 -7.82 1.07 22.47
CA GLU A 29 -8.00 1.35 23.91
C GLU A 29 -7.54 0.15 24.75
N PRO A 30 -6.56 0.29 25.65
CA PRO A 30 -5.80 1.50 25.98
C PRO A 30 -4.93 2.02 24.81
N PRO A 31 -4.58 3.34 24.83
CA PRO A 31 -3.82 3.99 23.76
C PRO A 31 -2.44 3.37 23.50
N ILE A 32 -1.85 3.69 22.35
CA ILE A 32 -0.45 3.34 22.02
C ILE A 32 0.50 3.92 23.06
N GLU A 33 1.35 3.08 23.62
CA GLU A 33 2.40 3.52 24.53
C GLU A 33 3.57 4.11 23.75
N MET A 34 3.81 5.41 23.95
CA MET A 34 4.88 6.17 23.30
C MET A 34 6.21 5.95 23.99
N SER A 35 6.81 4.76 23.83
CA SER A 35 8.14 4.45 24.33
C SER A 35 9.22 5.31 23.67
N ASN A 36 10.39 5.45 24.32
CA ASN A 36 11.54 6.16 23.74
C ASN A 36 11.97 5.56 22.39
N GLU A 37 11.88 4.26 22.23
CA GLU A 37 12.18 3.58 20.96
C GLU A 37 11.19 3.96 19.87
N LEU A 38 9.88 3.95 20.18
CA LEU A 38 8.84 4.32 19.23
C LEU A 38 8.97 5.80 18.82
N ILE A 39 9.21 6.69 19.76
CA ILE A 39 9.46 8.11 19.50
C ILE A 39 10.69 8.29 18.59
N ALA A 40 11.79 7.61 18.86
CA ALA A 40 13.00 7.71 18.04
C ALA A 40 12.74 7.23 16.59
N LYS A 41 12.03 6.12 16.43
CA LYS A 41 11.63 5.59 15.11
C LYS A 41 10.70 6.54 14.38
N LEU A 42 9.72 7.11 15.08
CA LEU A 42 8.78 8.08 14.52
C LEU A 42 9.49 9.34 14.00
N ILE A 43 10.43 9.88 14.79
CA ILE A 43 11.24 11.03 14.38
C ILE A 43 12.08 10.70 13.14
N ASP A 44 12.71 9.52 13.07
CA ASP A 44 13.50 9.10 11.92
C ASP A 44 12.62 8.96 10.65
N ALA A 45 11.48 8.30 10.76
CA ALA A 45 10.55 8.12 9.64
C ALA A 45 10.01 9.48 9.13
N ASN A 46 9.56 10.35 10.03
CA ASN A 46 9.10 11.70 9.65
C ASN A 46 10.20 12.50 8.95
N ARG A 47 11.43 12.49 9.47
CA ARG A 47 12.57 13.19 8.85
C ARG A 47 12.86 12.69 7.44
N ARG A 48 12.89 11.37 7.23
CA ARG A 48 13.17 10.77 5.92
C ARG A 48 12.06 11.04 4.93
N LEU A 49 10.79 10.93 5.33
CA LEU A 49 9.65 11.26 4.47
C LEU A 49 9.63 12.73 4.09
N ALA A 50 9.90 13.65 5.02
CA ALA A 50 10.01 15.07 4.71
C ALA A 50 11.18 15.36 3.74
N THR A 51 12.31 14.66 3.88
CA THR A 51 13.44 14.75 2.95
C THR A 51 13.04 14.24 1.57
N LEU A 52 12.39 13.08 1.48
CA LEU A 52 11.90 12.50 0.23
C LEU A 52 10.93 13.46 -0.48
N ASP A 53 9.94 13.98 0.23
CA ASP A 53 8.95 14.91 -0.33
C ASP A 53 9.61 16.20 -0.83
N GLY A 54 10.56 16.76 -0.07
CA GLY A 54 11.32 17.95 -0.48
C GLY A 54 12.24 17.73 -1.68
N LEU A 55 12.81 16.52 -1.85
CA LEU A 55 13.62 16.13 -3.01
C LEU A 55 12.75 15.87 -4.24
N SER A 56 11.62 15.23 -4.06
CA SER A 56 10.71 14.87 -5.17
C SER A 56 10.29 16.09 -5.98
N SER A 57 10.13 17.26 -5.35
CA SER A 57 9.81 18.52 -6.01
C SER A 57 10.95 19.13 -6.87
N ARG A 58 12.18 18.58 -6.79
CA ARG A 58 13.40 19.10 -7.46
C ARG A 58 13.95 18.18 -8.53
N ILE A 59 13.35 17.02 -8.75
CA ILE A 59 13.81 16.07 -9.77
C ILE A 59 13.56 16.66 -11.17
N PRO A 60 14.56 16.65 -12.07
CA PRO A 60 14.44 17.24 -13.42
C PRO A 60 13.32 16.60 -14.26
N ASN A 61 13.00 15.33 -14.01
CA ASN A 61 11.88 14.64 -14.63
C ASN A 61 11.13 13.82 -13.57
N MET A 62 10.29 14.54 -12.80
CA MET A 62 9.48 13.95 -11.74
C MET A 62 8.51 12.88 -12.27
N ASP A 63 7.91 13.14 -13.43
CA ASP A 63 6.91 12.25 -14.02
C ASP A 63 7.50 10.88 -14.37
N LEU A 64 8.71 10.85 -14.94
CA LEU A 64 9.40 9.59 -15.22
C LEU A 64 9.77 8.85 -13.94
N PHE A 65 10.31 9.56 -12.93
CA PHE A 65 10.64 8.96 -11.63
C PHE A 65 9.41 8.33 -10.99
N VAL A 66 8.32 9.09 -10.86
CA VAL A 66 7.05 8.62 -10.30
C VAL A 66 6.52 7.43 -11.10
N SER A 67 6.49 7.53 -12.43
CA SER A 67 6.02 6.45 -13.31
C SER A 67 6.80 5.15 -13.11
N MET A 68 8.13 5.20 -13.00
CA MET A 68 8.97 4.02 -12.76
C MET A 68 8.76 3.45 -11.36
N TYR A 69 8.61 4.31 -10.37
CA TYR A 69 8.35 3.89 -8.99
C TYR A 69 6.96 3.29 -8.82
N VAL A 70 5.93 3.89 -9.41
CA VAL A 70 4.57 3.32 -9.46
C VAL A 70 4.59 1.92 -10.07
N ARG A 71 5.31 1.71 -11.18
CA ARG A 71 5.47 0.38 -11.79
C ARG A 71 6.17 -0.62 -10.88
N LYS A 72 7.23 -0.18 -10.17
CA LYS A 72 7.96 -1.01 -9.19
C LYS A 72 7.05 -1.41 -8.03
N GLU A 73 6.28 -0.46 -7.48
CA GLU A 73 5.33 -0.73 -6.41
C GLU A 73 4.25 -1.71 -6.86
N ALA A 74 3.59 -1.44 -7.99
CA ALA A 74 2.55 -2.28 -8.57
C ALA A 74 3.03 -3.73 -8.75
N LEU A 75 4.24 -3.90 -9.28
CA LEU A 75 4.89 -5.19 -9.46
C LEU A 75 5.12 -5.90 -8.12
N LEU A 76 5.77 -5.22 -7.18
CA LEU A 76 6.15 -5.82 -5.90
C LEU A 76 4.92 -6.11 -5.03
N SER A 77 3.95 -5.21 -5.01
CA SER A 77 2.68 -5.39 -4.34
C SER A 77 1.92 -6.61 -4.87
N SER A 78 1.85 -6.76 -6.19
CA SER A 78 1.21 -7.91 -6.84
C SER A 78 1.98 -9.21 -6.59
N GLN A 79 3.32 -9.15 -6.54
CA GLN A 79 4.16 -10.32 -6.23
C GLN A 79 4.02 -10.82 -4.78
N ILE A 80 3.68 -9.95 -3.81
CA ILE A 80 3.33 -10.38 -2.45
C ILE A 80 2.13 -11.33 -2.49
N GLU A 81 1.16 -11.07 -3.37
CA GLU A 81 -0.05 -11.88 -3.58
C GLU A 81 0.17 -13.09 -4.51
N GLY A 82 1.39 -13.28 -5.03
CA GLY A 82 1.77 -14.44 -5.82
C GLY A 82 1.73 -14.26 -7.33
N THR A 83 1.52 -13.03 -7.83
CA THR A 83 1.62 -12.70 -9.27
C THR A 83 3.04 -12.98 -9.76
N GLN A 84 3.15 -13.68 -10.91
CA GLN A 84 4.42 -14.00 -11.55
C GLN A 84 4.61 -13.08 -12.76
N CYS A 85 5.30 -11.96 -12.55
CA CYS A 85 5.59 -10.95 -13.56
C CYS A 85 6.97 -10.34 -13.27
N THR A 86 7.67 -9.91 -14.32
CA THR A 86 8.97 -9.23 -14.23
C THR A 86 8.81 -7.74 -14.54
N LEU A 87 9.85 -6.94 -14.21
CA LEU A 87 9.84 -5.52 -14.55
C LEU A 87 9.88 -5.31 -16.07
N ASP A 88 10.61 -6.15 -16.82
CA ASP A 88 10.68 -6.08 -18.29
C ASP A 88 9.31 -6.30 -18.94
N ASP A 89 8.48 -7.18 -18.36
CA ASP A 89 7.10 -7.39 -18.84
C ASP A 89 6.25 -6.12 -18.71
N ILE A 90 6.49 -5.33 -17.66
CA ILE A 90 5.74 -4.08 -17.36
C ILE A 90 6.28 -2.89 -18.12
N LEU A 91 7.57 -2.87 -18.43
CA LEU A 91 8.21 -1.82 -19.23
C LEU A 91 7.99 -1.99 -20.73
N ASN A 92 7.44 -3.13 -21.16
CA ASN A 92 7.10 -3.36 -22.55
C ASN A 92 6.03 -2.34 -22.99
N PRO A 93 6.23 -1.58 -24.09
CA PRO A 93 5.26 -0.62 -24.60
C PRO A 93 3.86 -1.22 -24.91
N PHE A 94 3.81 -2.54 -25.10
CA PHE A 94 2.56 -3.29 -25.35
C PHE A 94 2.06 -4.03 -24.09
N ALA A 95 2.51 -3.66 -22.90
CA ALA A 95 2.09 -4.33 -21.66
C ALA A 95 0.57 -4.28 -21.45
N GLU A 96 -0.11 -3.22 -21.89
CA GLU A 96 -1.56 -3.07 -21.81
C GLU A 96 -2.32 -4.01 -22.74
N GLU A 97 -1.71 -4.42 -23.85
CA GLU A 97 -2.27 -5.37 -24.82
C GLU A 97 -1.96 -6.83 -24.45
N ASN A 98 -1.18 -7.04 -23.38
CA ASN A 98 -0.72 -8.35 -22.98
C ASN A 98 -1.86 -9.16 -22.35
N THR A 99 -2.15 -10.31 -22.91
CA THR A 99 -3.20 -11.23 -22.42
C THR A 99 -2.76 -12.06 -21.22
N ASN A 100 -1.53 -11.93 -20.74
CA ASN A 100 -1.05 -12.60 -19.54
C ASN A 100 -1.68 -11.93 -18.29
N LEU A 101 -2.53 -12.65 -17.59
CA LEU A 101 -3.23 -12.15 -16.40
C LEU A 101 -2.27 -11.65 -15.30
N ASN A 102 -1.02 -12.14 -15.23
CA ASN A 102 -0.04 -11.61 -14.28
C ASN A 102 0.41 -10.19 -14.64
N VAL A 103 0.55 -9.89 -15.94
CA VAL A 103 0.86 -8.54 -16.43
C VAL A 103 -0.35 -7.63 -16.21
N SER A 104 -1.54 -8.10 -16.57
CA SER A 104 -2.78 -7.36 -16.36
C SER A 104 -3.04 -7.01 -14.90
N ASP A 105 -2.71 -7.90 -13.95
CA ASP A 105 -2.80 -7.61 -12.51
C ASP A 105 -1.95 -6.39 -12.11
N VAL A 106 -0.75 -6.24 -12.68
CA VAL A 106 0.15 -5.13 -12.39
C VAL A 106 -0.28 -3.85 -13.11
N VAL A 107 -0.67 -3.93 -14.37
CA VAL A 107 -1.20 -2.80 -15.14
C VAL A 107 -2.45 -2.22 -14.45
N ASN A 108 -3.35 -3.07 -13.99
CA ASN A 108 -4.54 -2.63 -13.27
C ASN A 108 -4.22 -1.98 -11.92
N TYR A 109 -3.17 -2.43 -11.23
CA TYR A 109 -2.71 -1.73 -10.01
C TYR A 109 -2.28 -0.30 -10.33
N ILE A 110 -1.51 -0.09 -11.40
CA ILE A 110 -1.08 1.25 -11.84
C ILE A 110 -2.30 2.12 -12.15
N ARG A 111 -3.26 1.59 -12.94
CA ARG A 111 -4.50 2.30 -13.26
C ARG A 111 -5.34 2.63 -12.01
N ALA A 112 -5.41 1.69 -11.07
CA ALA A 112 -6.14 1.89 -9.82
C ALA A 112 -5.49 2.96 -8.93
N GLU A 113 -4.15 3.02 -8.89
CA GLU A 113 -3.41 4.06 -8.18
C GLU A 113 -3.64 5.45 -8.81
N GLU A 114 -3.48 5.57 -10.12
CA GLU A 114 -3.74 6.81 -10.86
C GLU A 114 -5.19 7.28 -10.68
N TYR A 115 -6.15 6.36 -10.79
CA TYR A 115 -7.56 6.65 -10.56
C TYR A 115 -7.79 7.19 -9.15
N ALA A 116 -7.26 6.50 -8.13
CA ALA A 116 -7.47 6.86 -6.73
C ALA A 116 -6.85 8.22 -6.38
N ILE A 117 -5.63 8.52 -6.87
CA ILE A 117 -4.96 9.80 -6.66
C ILE A 117 -5.76 10.94 -7.31
N ASN A 118 -6.21 10.77 -8.54
CA ASN A 118 -7.05 11.76 -9.21
C ASN A 118 -8.38 11.97 -8.48
N ARG A 119 -8.98 10.89 -8.02
CA ARG A 119 -10.26 10.92 -7.33
C ARG A 119 -10.17 11.54 -5.94
N LEU A 120 -9.02 11.38 -5.25
CA LEU A 120 -8.73 11.97 -3.94
C LEU A 120 -8.78 13.52 -3.96
N GLN A 121 -8.62 14.16 -5.12
CA GLN A 121 -8.77 15.61 -5.25
C GLN A 121 -10.20 16.10 -5.04
N THR A 122 -11.19 15.23 -5.20
CA THR A 122 -12.63 15.57 -5.16
C THR A 122 -13.44 14.76 -4.16
N LEU A 123 -12.88 13.68 -3.64
CA LEU A 123 -13.50 12.77 -2.70
C LEU A 123 -12.49 12.43 -1.60
N PRO A 124 -12.82 12.61 -0.31
CA PRO A 124 -11.92 12.22 0.77
C PRO A 124 -11.70 10.70 0.78
N LEU A 125 -10.69 10.25 1.51
CA LEU A 125 -10.40 8.84 1.69
C LEU A 125 -11.54 8.17 2.47
N CYS A 126 -12.42 7.47 1.76
CA CYS A 126 -13.65 6.89 2.30
C CYS A 126 -13.94 5.53 1.65
N ASN A 127 -14.90 4.81 2.18
CA ASN A 127 -15.32 3.50 1.67
C ASN A 127 -15.74 3.56 0.19
N ARG A 128 -16.31 4.67 -0.25
CA ARG A 128 -16.66 4.86 -1.65
C ARG A 128 -15.41 4.88 -2.53
N LEU A 129 -14.40 5.67 -2.17
CA LEU A 129 -13.13 5.74 -2.92
C LEU A 129 -12.43 4.37 -2.93
N ILE A 130 -12.40 3.68 -1.79
CA ILE A 130 -11.83 2.33 -1.66
C ILE A 130 -12.53 1.35 -2.61
N LYS A 131 -13.87 1.38 -2.68
CA LYS A 131 -14.66 0.52 -3.56
C LYS A 131 -14.45 0.86 -5.04
N GLU A 132 -14.47 2.14 -5.40
CA GLU A 132 -14.19 2.61 -6.77
C GLU A 132 -12.78 2.17 -7.22
N THR A 133 -11.76 2.33 -6.35
CA THR A 133 -10.38 1.89 -6.62
C THR A 133 -10.28 0.38 -6.79
N HIS A 134 -10.95 -0.39 -5.94
CA HIS A 134 -11.00 -1.85 -6.07
C HIS A 134 -11.66 -2.30 -7.38
N ALA A 135 -12.69 -1.60 -7.85
CA ALA A 135 -13.34 -1.92 -9.13
C ALA A 135 -12.34 -1.82 -10.30
N VAL A 136 -11.54 -0.73 -10.34
CA VAL A 136 -10.49 -0.56 -11.36
C VAL A 136 -9.40 -1.62 -11.23
N LEU A 137 -8.97 -1.92 -10.00
CA LEU A 137 -7.94 -2.92 -9.73
C LEU A 137 -8.31 -4.32 -10.24
N MET A 138 -9.58 -4.69 -10.17
CA MET A 138 -10.07 -6.04 -10.48
C MET A 138 -10.70 -6.16 -11.88
N GLU A 139 -10.60 -5.13 -12.71
CA GLU A 139 -11.19 -5.13 -14.06
C GLU A 139 -10.45 -6.11 -14.99
N GLY A 140 -11.17 -7.09 -15.55
CA GLY A 140 -10.65 -8.02 -16.56
C GLY A 140 -9.52 -8.95 -16.10
N VAL A 141 -9.26 -9.07 -14.80
CA VAL A 141 -8.20 -9.91 -14.21
C VAL A 141 -8.78 -11.08 -13.42
N ARG A 142 -7.88 -11.90 -12.83
CA ARG A 142 -8.30 -12.98 -11.93
C ARG A 142 -9.10 -12.42 -10.75
N GLY A 143 -10.26 -13.02 -10.48
CA GLY A 143 -11.17 -12.55 -9.43
C GLY A 143 -12.21 -11.54 -9.91
N GLN A 144 -12.30 -11.25 -11.21
CA GLN A 144 -13.38 -10.43 -11.77
C GLN A 144 -14.77 -10.95 -11.42
N GLU A 145 -14.92 -12.26 -11.25
CA GLU A 145 -16.16 -12.92 -10.79
C GLU A 145 -16.47 -12.71 -9.32
N LYS A 146 -15.57 -12.06 -8.55
CA LYS A 146 -15.67 -11.82 -7.10
C LYS A 146 -16.19 -10.43 -6.75
N ASN A 147 -17.10 -9.89 -7.55
CA ASN A 147 -17.80 -8.61 -7.36
C ASN A 147 -16.83 -7.41 -7.17
N PRO A 148 -16.06 -7.01 -8.21
CA PRO A 148 -15.22 -5.83 -8.16
C PRO A 148 -15.96 -4.58 -7.68
N GLY A 149 -15.37 -3.84 -6.75
CA GLY A 149 -15.95 -2.62 -6.21
C GLY A 149 -17.01 -2.81 -5.11
N GLU A 150 -17.33 -4.07 -4.76
CA GLU A 150 -18.30 -4.33 -3.71
C GLU A 150 -17.69 -5.06 -2.52
N PHE A 151 -18.06 -4.63 -1.30
CA PHE A 151 -17.73 -5.38 -0.10
C PHE A 151 -18.41 -6.74 -0.12
N ARG A 152 -17.73 -7.75 0.40
CA ARG A 152 -18.22 -9.12 0.42
C ARG A 152 -19.49 -9.26 1.28
N TYR A 153 -20.37 -10.08 0.83
CA TYR A 153 -21.57 -10.50 1.55
C TYR A 153 -21.47 -11.95 2.05
N SER A 154 -20.35 -12.62 1.79
CA SER A 154 -20.06 -13.98 2.25
C SER A 154 -18.80 -14.01 3.10
N GLN A 155 -18.65 -15.05 3.91
CA GLN A 155 -17.46 -15.28 4.71
C GLN A 155 -16.30 -15.68 3.81
N ASN A 156 -15.17 -14.98 3.95
CA ASN A 156 -13.88 -15.35 3.40
C ASN A 156 -12.92 -15.82 4.51
N TRP A 157 -11.78 -16.33 4.11
CA TRP A 157 -10.72 -16.74 5.02
C TRP A 157 -9.35 -16.60 4.37
N ILE A 158 -8.31 -16.50 5.19
CA ILE A 158 -6.92 -16.42 4.75
C ILE A 158 -6.23 -17.73 5.16
N GLY A 159 -5.64 -18.42 4.19
CA GLY A 159 -4.93 -19.68 4.39
C GLY A 159 -4.18 -20.13 3.14
N GLY A 160 -3.44 -21.23 3.27
CA GLY A 160 -2.78 -21.86 2.12
C GLY A 160 -3.76 -22.52 1.16
N GLN A 161 -3.24 -23.03 0.05
CA GLN A 161 -4.03 -23.76 -0.94
C GLN A 161 -4.79 -24.93 -0.29
N GLY A 162 -6.09 -25.02 -0.55
CA GLY A 162 -6.96 -26.04 0.06
C GLY A 162 -7.47 -25.73 1.47
N SER A 163 -7.20 -24.53 1.99
CA SER A 163 -7.77 -24.07 3.26
C SER A 163 -9.27 -23.92 3.18
N THR A 164 -9.93 -24.19 4.30
CA THR A 164 -11.37 -24.03 4.52
C THR A 164 -11.58 -23.23 5.80
N LEU A 165 -12.82 -22.84 6.11
CA LEU A 165 -13.17 -22.19 7.39
C LEU A 165 -12.72 -22.99 8.63
N ARG A 166 -12.54 -24.31 8.52
CA ARG A 166 -12.14 -25.18 9.67
C ARG A 166 -10.64 -25.12 9.96
N ASN A 167 -9.80 -24.89 8.94
CA ASN A 167 -8.33 -24.94 9.05
C ASN A 167 -7.62 -23.69 8.54
N ALA A 168 -8.36 -22.62 8.29
CA ALA A 168 -7.80 -21.36 7.87
C ALA A 168 -6.84 -20.77 8.93
N ARG A 169 -5.77 -20.12 8.47
CA ARG A 169 -4.83 -19.40 9.33
C ARG A 169 -5.51 -18.22 10.03
N TYR A 170 -6.44 -17.58 9.33
CA TYR A 170 -7.19 -16.41 9.80
C TYR A 170 -8.57 -16.37 9.20
N ILE A 171 -9.58 -16.09 10.01
CA ILE A 171 -10.96 -15.86 9.57
C ILE A 171 -11.32 -14.41 9.93
N PRO A 172 -11.42 -13.53 8.93
CA PRO A 172 -11.83 -12.13 9.09
C PRO A 172 -13.25 -12.02 9.68
N PRO A 173 -13.69 -10.81 10.06
CA PRO A 173 -15.04 -10.58 10.56
C PRO A 173 -16.12 -11.22 9.66
N ASN A 174 -17.22 -11.63 10.23
CA ASN A 174 -18.38 -11.99 9.41
C ASN A 174 -18.89 -10.77 8.61
N PRO A 175 -19.74 -10.93 7.59
CA PRO A 175 -20.16 -9.82 6.74
C PRO A 175 -20.78 -8.63 7.47
N GLU A 176 -21.52 -8.85 8.55
CA GLU A 176 -22.14 -7.79 9.34
C GLU A 176 -21.08 -7.01 10.13
N ASP A 177 -20.27 -7.71 10.93
CA ASP A 177 -19.13 -7.13 11.66
C ASP A 177 -18.13 -6.44 10.73
N MET A 178 -17.96 -6.93 9.49
CA MET A 178 -17.10 -6.32 8.48
C MET A 178 -17.61 -4.95 8.02
N VAL A 179 -18.92 -4.82 7.77
CA VAL A 179 -19.52 -3.54 7.38
C VAL A 179 -19.36 -2.51 8.49
N ASP A 180 -19.60 -2.92 9.73
CA ASP A 180 -19.42 -2.05 10.90
C ASP A 180 -17.94 -1.64 11.06
N ALA A 181 -17.00 -2.58 10.93
CA ALA A 181 -15.56 -2.30 11.01
C ALA A 181 -15.08 -1.35 9.90
N MET A 182 -15.60 -1.46 8.67
CA MET A 182 -15.28 -0.54 7.58
C MET A 182 -15.90 0.84 7.80
N SER A 183 -17.10 0.93 8.39
CA SER A 183 -17.69 2.21 8.77
C SER A 183 -16.88 2.91 9.85
N ASP A 184 -16.42 2.17 10.85
CA ASP A 184 -15.58 2.73 11.92
C ASP A 184 -14.18 3.11 11.41
N LEU A 185 -13.61 2.34 10.49
CA LEU A 185 -12.34 2.69 9.83
C LEU A 185 -12.46 4.00 9.02
N GLU A 186 -13.56 4.19 8.30
CA GLU A 186 -13.83 5.45 7.57
C GLU A 186 -13.94 6.65 8.53
N LYS A 187 -14.64 6.49 9.64
CA LYS A 187 -14.71 7.54 10.68
C LYS A 187 -13.32 7.87 11.23
N TYR A 188 -12.51 6.85 11.48
CA TYR A 188 -11.15 7.05 11.98
C TYR A 188 -10.25 7.78 10.97
N MET A 189 -10.27 7.39 9.68
CA MET A 189 -9.50 8.06 8.63
C MET A 189 -9.82 9.55 8.50
N ASN A 190 -11.11 9.92 8.68
CA ASN A 190 -11.60 11.28 8.50
C ASN A 190 -11.79 12.04 9.82
N GLY A 191 -11.57 11.40 10.96
CA GLY A 191 -11.68 12.01 12.28
C GLY A 191 -10.41 12.79 12.67
N GLU A 192 -10.54 13.55 13.75
CA GLU A 192 -9.40 14.14 14.44
C GLU A 192 -8.80 13.10 15.40
N ASP A 193 -7.50 12.89 15.33
CA ASP A 193 -6.73 12.06 16.25
C ASP A 193 -5.47 12.81 16.70
N SER A 194 -5.05 12.59 17.93
CA SER A 194 -3.82 13.14 18.48
C SER A 194 -2.56 12.39 18.09
N LEU A 195 -2.71 11.19 17.49
CA LEU A 195 -1.59 10.38 17.02
C LEU A 195 -0.98 10.98 15.74
N ASP A 196 0.34 10.84 15.63
CA ASP A 196 1.06 11.21 14.39
C ASP A 196 0.49 10.46 13.18
N PRO A 197 0.34 11.11 12.01
CA PRO A 197 -0.21 10.47 10.82
C PRO A 197 0.51 9.20 10.37
N LEU A 198 1.80 9.01 10.67
CA LEU A 198 2.52 7.77 10.33
C LEU A 198 2.06 6.60 11.22
N ILE A 199 1.75 6.88 12.49
CA ILE A 199 1.13 5.88 13.39
C ILE A 199 -0.29 5.58 12.92
N GLN A 200 -1.06 6.62 12.57
CA GLN A 200 -2.41 6.42 12.01
C GLN A 200 -2.36 5.55 10.76
N ALA A 201 -1.42 5.78 9.83
CA ALA A 201 -1.25 4.96 8.63
C ALA A 201 -0.98 3.48 8.97
N ALA A 202 -0.15 3.21 9.99
CA ALA A 202 0.10 1.85 10.47
C ALA A 202 -1.18 1.18 11.00
N LEU A 203 -1.96 1.91 11.78
CA LEU A 203 -3.22 1.41 12.36
C LEU A 203 -4.29 1.18 11.28
N ILE A 204 -4.42 2.11 10.33
CA ILE A 204 -5.37 2.01 9.21
C ILE A 204 -5.04 0.79 8.35
N HIS A 205 -3.77 0.62 7.98
CA HIS A 205 -3.35 -0.54 7.18
C HIS A 205 -3.62 -1.86 7.90
N TYR A 206 -3.25 -1.96 9.19
CA TYR A 206 -3.56 -3.13 10.01
C TYR A 206 -5.05 -3.44 10.06
N GLN A 207 -5.88 -2.42 10.31
CA GLN A 207 -7.32 -2.57 10.46
C GLN A 207 -7.97 -3.01 9.15
N PHE A 208 -7.57 -2.43 8.03
CA PHE A 208 -8.06 -2.79 6.71
C PHE A 208 -7.72 -4.25 6.36
N GLU A 209 -6.44 -4.65 6.54
CA GLU A 209 -6.00 -6.03 6.30
C GLU A 209 -6.69 -7.04 7.24
N THR A 210 -6.97 -6.62 8.47
CA THR A 210 -7.69 -7.44 9.45
C THR A 210 -9.17 -7.58 9.09
N THR A 211 -9.81 -6.51 8.62
CA THR A 211 -11.22 -6.51 8.20
C THR A 211 -11.43 -7.28 6.91
N HIS A 212 -10.49 -7.22 5.97
CA HIS A 212 -10.47 -7.98 4.72
C HIS A 212 -11.79 -7.88 3.94
N PRO A 213 -12.20 -6.67 3.54
CA PRO A 213 -13.59 -6.40 3.13
C PRO A 213 -13.97 -6.94 1.76
N PHE A 214 -13.02 -7.32 0.92
CA PHE A 214 -13.27 -7.85 -0.41
C PHE A 214 -13.04 -9.37 -0.48
N LEU A 215 -13.57 -10.00 -1.52
CA LEU A 215 -13.32 -11.43 -1.77
C LEU A 215 -11.90 -11.69 -2.33
N ASP A 216 -11.29 -10.68 -2.96
CA ASP A 216 -9.91 -10.71 -3.49
C ASP A 216 -9.35 -9.28 -3.52
N GLY A 217 -8.05 -9.09 -3.78
CA GLY A 217 -7.42 -7.78 -3.97
C GLY A 217 -7.20 -6.95 -2.69
N ASN A 218 -7.55 -7.47 -1.51
CA ASN A 218 -7.43 -6.72 -0.25
C ASN A 218 -5.99 -6.25 0.00
N GLY A 219 -4.99 -7.12 -0.12
CA GLY A 219 -3.60 -6.75 0.13
C GLY A 219 -3.10 -5.64 -0.79
N ARG A 220 -3.48 -5.67 -2.07
CA ARG A 220 -3.13 -4.61 -3.03
C ARG A 220 -3.78 -3.27 -2.67
N VAL A 221 -5.08 -3.27 -2.37
CA VAL A 221 -5.81 -2.07 -1.91
C VAL A 221 -5.26 -1.58 -0.58
N GLY A 222 -4.99 -2.47 0.38
CA GLY A 222 -4.46 -2.10 1.70
C GLY A 222 -3.10 -1.40 1.63
N ARG A 223 -2.21 -1.83 0.70
CA ARG A 223 -0.92 -1.16 0.48
C ARG A 223 -1.09 0.18 -0.25
N LEU A 224 -1.97 0.24 -1.23
CA LEU A 224 -2.31 1.50 -1.90
C LEU A 224 -2.91 2.53 -0.93
N LEU A 225 -3.72 2.07 0.02
CA LEU A 225 -4.32 2.92 1.04
C LEU A 225 -3.28 3.67 1.90
N ILE A 226 -2.08 3.09 2.10
CA ILE A 226 -0.97 3.76 2.81
C ILE A 226 -0.57 5.04 2.06
N THR A 227 -0.27 4.92 0.76
CA THR A 227 0.13 6.05 -0.09
C THR A 227 -0.96 7.12 -0.14
N LEU A 228 -2.22 6.71 -0.37
CA LEU A 228 -3.35 7.62 -0.44
C LEU A 228 -3.57 8.39 0.88
N PHE A 229 -3.44 7.72 2.03
CA PHE A 229 -3.56 8.37 3.33
C PHE A 229 -2.45 9.38 3.58
N LEU A 230 -1.20 9.04 3.26
CA LEU A 230 -0.07 9.96 3.40
C LEU A 230 -0.20 11.18 2.48
N MET A 231 -0.75 11.00 1.27
CA MET A 231 -1.04 12.10 0.36
C MET A 231 -2.20 12.98 0.87
N GLU A 232 -3.28 12.40 1.37
CA GLU A 232 -4.40 13.15 1.95
C GLU A 232 -3.98 13.98 3.15
N LYS A 233 -3.11 13.42 4.02
CA LYS A 233 -2.52 14.13 5.17
C LYS A 233 -1.39 15.10 4.76
N LYS A 234 -1.09 15.24 3.45
CA LYS A 234 -0.05 16.13 2.90
C LYS A 234 1.36 15.82 3.45
N ILE A 235 1.62 14.58 3.81
CA ILE A 235 2.96 14.08 4.14
C ILE A 235 3.75 13.85 2.85
N LEU A 236 3.06 13.44 1.79
CA LEU A 236 3.61 13.26 0.45
C LEU A 236 2.80 14.12 -0.54
N SER A 237 3.50 14.89 -1.37
CA SER A 237 2.91 15.68 -2.46
C SER A 237 2.71 14.85 -3.74
N ALA A 238 3.44 13.76 -3.89
CA ALA A 238 3.37 12.82 -5.00
C ALA A 238 3.53 11.38 -4.49
N PRO A 239 3.10 10.36 -5.26
CA PRO A 239 3.29 8.96 -4.90
C PRO A 239 4.76 8.57 -5.11
N SER A 240 5.64 8.98 -4.20
CA SER A 240 7.09 8.77 -4.25
C SER A 240 7.61 7.73 -3.25
N LEU A 241 6.72 7.16 -2.42
CA LEU A 241 7.05 6.16 -1.40
C LEU A 241 6.44 4.81 -1.75
N TYR A 242 7.26 3.76 -1.77
CA TYR A 242 6.84 2.39 -2.09
C TYR A 242 7.30 1.40 -1.04
N ILE A 243 6.36 1.05 -0.18
CA ILE A 243 6.61 0.20 0.98
C ILE A 243 6.66 -1.29 0.61
N SER A 244 6.13 -1.69 -0.56
CA SER A 244 5.98 -3.10 -0.93
C SER A 244 7.30 -3.84 -1.07
N TYR A 245 8.40 -3.15 -1.41
CA TYR A 245 9.71 -3.79 -1.41
C TYR A 245 10.11 -4.28 -0.02
N PHE A 246 10.01 -3.42 0.98
CA PHE A 246 10.31 -3.80 2.37
C PHE A 246 9.38 -4.91 2.86
N LEU A 247 8.07 -4.78 2.63
CA LEU A 247 7.09 -5.77 3.06
C LEU A 247 7.29 -7.13 2.39
N LYS A 248 7.69 -7.15 1.12
CA LYS A 248 7.99 -8.39 0.39
C LYS A 248 9.23 -9.08 0.95
N MET A 249 10.31 -8.33 1.18
CA MET A 249 11.56 -8.87 1.74
C MET A 249 11.36 -9.40 3.17
N ASN A 250 10.46 -8.79 3.94
CA ASN A 250 10.14 -9.16 5.32
C ASN A 250 8.75 -9.82 5.42
N ARG A 251 8.30 -10.55 4.38
CA ARG A 251 6.92 -11.03 4.25
C ARG A 251 6.46 -11.90 5.43
N VAL A 252 7.30 -12.76 5.94
CA VAL A 252 6.96 -13.63 7.08
C VAL A 252 6.73 -12.77 8.32
N GLU A 253 7.65 -11.87 8.63
CA GLU A 253 7.55 -10.96 9.77
C GLU A 253 6.32 -10.06 9.67
N TYR A 254 6.07 -9.49 8.48
CA TYR A 254 4.89 -8.66 8.21
C TYR A 254 3.57 -9.34 8.64
N TYR A 255 3.35 -10.58 8.21
CA TYR A 255 2.14 -11.30 8.59
C TYR A 255 2.14 -11.78 10.05
N ASP A 256 3.29 -12.09 10.60
CA ASP A 256 3.42 -12.51 11.99
C ASP A 256 3.16 -11.32 12.94
N ARG A 257 3.66 -10.12 12.63
CA ARG A 257 3.37 -8.89 13.39
C ARG A 257 1.88 -8.57 13.45
N MET A 258 1.17 -8.60 12.31
CA MET A 258 -0.29 -8.45 12.30
C MET A 258 -1.01 -9.55 13.09
N THR A 259 -0.53 -10.78 13.00
CA THR A 259 -1.09 -11.90 13.76
C THR A 259 -0.88 -11.70 15.27
N GLN A 260 0.26 -11.15 15.67
CA GLN A 260 0.56 -10.85 17.07
C GLN A 260 -0.39 -9.79 17.63
N VAL A 261 -0.65 -8.70 16.87
CA VAL A 261 -1.66 -7.70 17.28
C VAL A 261 -3.02 -8.38 17.54
N ARG A 262 -3.51 -9.19 16.61
CA ARG A 262 -4.80 -9.90 16.80
C ARG A 262 -4.82 -10.78 18.05
N LYS A 263 -3.70 -11.45 18.36
CA LYS A 263 -3.60 -12.39 19.49
C LYS A 263 -3.47 -11.69 20.84
N THR A 264 -2.69 -10.63 20.92
CA THR A 264 -2.26 -10.03 22.19
C THR A 264 -2.71 -8.59 22.39
N GLY A 265 -3.09 -7.88 21.32
CA GLY A 265 -3.34 -6.46 21.33
C GLY A 265 -2.07 -5.60 21.30
N ASP A 266 -0.90 -6.18 21.09
CA ASP A 266 0.38 -5.47 21.04
C ASP A 266 0.52 -4.73 19.69
N TYR A 267 -0.04 -3.52 19.64
CA TYR A 267 0.08 -2.63 18.49
C TYR A 267 1.47 -2.00 18.40
N GLU A 268 2.18 -1.83 19.51
CA GLU A 268 3.47 -1.15 19.59
C GLU A 268 4.52 -1.83 18.71
N GLN A 269 4.62 -3.16 18.76
CA GLN A 269 5.53 -3.93 17.91
C GLN A 269 5.18 -3.84 16.42
N TRP A 270 3.89 -3.71 16.09
CA TRP A 270 3.43 -3.49 14.72
C TRP A 270 3.79 -2.09 14.23
N VAL A 271 3.52 -1.06 15.03
CA VAL A 271 3.85 0.33 14.69
C VAL A 271 5.35 0.51 14.51
N LEU A 272 6.19 -0.07 15.39
CA LEU A 272 7.64 -0.06 15.24
C LEU A 272 8.10 -0.68 13.92
N PHE A 273 7.56 -1.84 13.56
CA PHE A 273 7.85 -2.50 12.28
C PHE A 273 7.43 -1.64 11.09
N PHE A 274 6.25 -1.03 11.15
CA PHE A 274 5.71 -0.21 10.07
C PHE A 274 6.50 1.10 9.90
N LEU A 275 6.87 1.76 10.98
CA LEU A 275 7.74 2.95 10.95
C LEU A 275 9.12 2.63 10.37
N GLN A 276 9.69 1.45 10.69
CA GLN A 276 10.92 0.99 10.04
C GLN A 276 10.72 0.80 8.54
N ALA A 277 9.60 0.20 8.13
CA ALA A 277 9.28 0.00 6.72
C ALA A 277 9.18 1.35 5.97
N LEU A 278 8.51 2.35 6.55
CA LEU A 278 8.43 3.69 5.98
C LEU A 278 9.81 4.35 5.88
N SER A 279 10.60 4.26 6.94
CA SER A 279 11.95 4.85 7.02
C SER A 279 12.89 4.27 5.96
N ASP A 280 12.96 2.93 5.85
CA ASP A 280 13.84 2.25 4.91
C ASP A 280 13.39 2.46 3.46
N SER A 281 12.09 2.48 3.21
CA SER A 281 11.53 2.76 1.88
C SER A 281 11.80 4.20 1.44
N ALA A 282 11.70 5.17 2.35
CA ALA A 282 12.05 6.56 2.07
C ALA A 282 13.54 6.72 1.77
N GLU A 283 14.40 6.04 2.52
CA GLU A 283 15.85 6.06 2.29
C GLU A 283 16.22 5.46 0.92
N ASP A 284 15.63 4.32 0.52
CA ASP A 284 15.84 3.72 -0.82
C ASP A 284 15.43 4.69 -1.94
N ALA A 285 14.29 5.37 -1.76
CA ALA A 285 13.83 6.38 -2.72
C ALA A 285 14.78 7.58 -2.81
N ILE A 286 15.24 8.13 -1.67
CA ILE A 286 16.21 9.23 -1.61
C ILE A 286 17.49 8.85 -2.33
N GLN A 287 18.07 7.69 -2.03
CA GLN A 287 19.30 7.21 -2.67
C GLN A 287 19.13 7.02 -4.19
N THR A 288 17.94 6.61 -4.63
CA THR A 288 17.63 6.47 -6.05
C THR A 288 17.57 7.83 -6.74
N ILE A 289 16.92 8.82 -6.10
CA ILE A 289 16.87 10.21 -6.58
C ILE A 289 18.29 10.78 -6.72
N ASP A 290 19.13 10.60 -5.72
CA ASP A 290 20.51 11.09 -5.74
C ASP A 290 21.29 10.49 -6.91
N ARG A 291 21.20 9.16 -7.12
CA ARG A 291 21.85 8.47 -8.25
C ARG A 291 21.35 8.97 -9.62
N LEU A 292 20.05 9.17 -9.77
CA LEU A 292 19.47 9.70 -11.00
C LEU A 292 19.95 11.13 -11.26
N THR A 293 20.01 11.96 -10.23
CA THR A 293 20.53 13.32 -10.30
C THR A 293 22.01 13.35 -10.69
N GLU A 294 22.84 12.47 -10.14
CA GLU A 294 24.26 12.33 -10.53
C GLU A 294 24.39 11.92 -12.00
N ILE A 295 23.59 10.95 -12.47
CA ILE A 295 23.59 10.50 -13.86
C ILE A 295 23.21 11.64 -14.79
N HIS A 296 22.13 12.36 -14.46
CA HIS A 296 21.66 13.52 -15.21
C HIS A 296 22.76 14.58 -15.31
N ASN A 297 23.34 15.01 -14.19
CA ASN A 297 24.40 16.02 -14.15
C ASN A 297 25.63 15.60 -14.96
N ARG A 298 26.04 14.32 -14.86
CA ARG A 298 27.14 13.78 -15.67
C ARG A 298 26.84 13.82 -17.17
N ASN A 299 25.61 13.53 -17.57
CA ASN A 299 25.20 13.59 -18.97
C ASN A 299 25.18 15.04 -19.48
N VAL A 300 24.64 15.97 -18.69
CA VAL A 300 24.66 17.42 -19.02
C VAL A 300 26.09 17.94 -19.17
N GLN A 301 27.02 17.55 -18.31
CA GLN A 301 28.44 17.92 -18.44
C GLN A 301 29.06 17.39 -19.72
N LYS A 302 28.76 16.14 -20.14
CA LYS A 302 29.20 15.58 -21.42
C LYS A 302 28.63 16.38 -22.60
N PHE A 303 27.37 16.80 -22.54
CA PHE A 303 26.75 17.61 -23.59
C PHE A 303 27.42 18.99 -23.72
N ASN A 304 27.84 19.61 -22.61
CA ASN A 304 28.54 20.90 -22.61
C ASN A 304 29.89 20.83 -23.35
N SER A 305 30.48 19.66 -23.50
CA SER A 305 31.71 19.46 -24.28
C SER A 305 31.48 19.25 -25.79
N MET A 306 30.21 19.18 -26.24
CA MET A 306 29.82 18.95 -27.63
C MET A 306 29.62 20.27 -28.39
N THR A 307 29.61 20.21 -29.72
CA THR A 307 29.26 21.38 -30.56
C THR A 307 27.78 21.74 -30.34
N LYS A 308 27.39 23.01 -30.53
CA LYS A 308 26.00 23.49 -30.33
C LYS A 308 24.95 22.61 -31.01
N ARG A 309 25.20 22.13 -32.23
CA ARG A 309 24.30 21.28 -33.00
C ARG A 309 24.15 19.89 -32.33
N GLN A 310 25.27 19.33 -31.84
CA GLN A 310 25.28 18.06 -31.14
C GLN A 310 24.59 18.18 -29.78
N GLN A 311 24.79 19.29 -29.05
CA GLN A 311 24.11 19.57 -27.78
C GLN A 311 22.57 19.57 -27.96
N THR A 312 22.06 20.31 -28.97
CA THR A 312 20.61 20.37 -29.24
C THR A 312 20.04 18.97 -29.51
N ASN A 313 20.73 18.17 -30.35
CA ASN A 313 20.28 16.81 -30.65
C ASN A 313 20.37 15.89 -29.42
N ALA A 314 21.40 16.01 -28.60
CA ALA A 314 21.56 15.21 -27.39
C ALA A 314 20.53 15.56 -26.31
N ILE A 315 20.22 16.86 -26.14
CA ILE A 315 19.18 17.31 -25.22
C ILE A 315 17.79 16.83 -25.68
N ASN A 316 17.48 16.99 -26.99
CA ASN A 316 16.22 16.48 -27.54
C ASN A 316 16.08 14.97 -27.41
N PHE A 317 17.18 14.22 -27.57
CA PHE A 317 17.19 12.78 -27.37
C PHE A 317 17.02 12.40 -25.89
N LEU A 318 17.65 13.13 -24.97
CA LEU A 318 17.44 12.95 -23.53
C LEU A 318 15.98 13.19 -23.15
N ILE A 319 15.39 14.32 -23.60
CA ILE A 319 13.98 14.64 -23.39
C ILE A 319 13.05 13.57 -24.00
N TYR A 320 13.44 12.96 -25.12
CA TYR A 320 12.67 11.87 -25.73
C TYR A 320 12.76 10.57 -24.92
N LEU A 321 13.94 10.27 -24.36
CA LEU A 321 14.13 9.09 -23.48
C LEU A 321 13.48 9.26 -22.10
N GLU A 322 13.23 10.50 -21.71
CA GLU A 322 12.64 10.87 -20.43
C GLU A 322 11.11 11.03 -20.51
N LYS A 323 10.50 10.87 -21.70
CA LYS A 323 9.05 10.80 -21.93
C LYS A 323 8.58 9.35 -21.96
#